data_903253ec6d74c0705718dbe0ff8462b4
#
_entry.id   903253ec6d74c0705718dbe0ff8462b4
#
_cell.length_a   1.000
_cell.length_b   1.000
_cell.length_c   1.000
_cell.angle_alpha   90.00
_cell.angle_beta   90.00
_cell.angle_gamma   90.00
#
_symmetry.space_group_name_H-M   'P 1'
#
loop_
_entity.id
_entity.type
_entity.pdbx_description
1 polymer ?
#
loop_
_entity_poly.entity_id
_entity_poly.type
_entity_poly.pdbx_seq_one_letter_code
_entity_poly.pdbx_strand_id
1 'polypeptide(L)'
;FKNIKNFKFSDKFADSNEMLNLLINFYKYGFVVIQDVPTNNNFLVKFGNMIGSVKRTNFGEYFNVKSKPNPNDLAYTALSLSPHTDNPYRNPFPPCIQILHCIENDVKGGHSTLVDGFTVTEDLKKLNQDYYNILTSTKVRFKFSDKDTILESWAELIHLDEKGNFQNVRFSPRLDYVPQMKREKLEIYYNARKCLSDLYNSDEYRIEFRLMPGDLMMMDNHRLLHGRTSFDPNEGNRFLQGCYLDFDSTEGKLLHLRRKFNL
;
A
#
# COMPACT_ATOMS: atom_id res chain seq x y z
N PHE A 1 1.37 15.68 5.79
CA PHE A 1 2.69 15.08 6.07
C PHE A 1 3.43 15.82 7.19
N LYS A 2 3.46 17.15 7.18
CA LYS A 2 4.18 17.96 8.20
C LYS A 2 3.80 17.65 9.66
N ASN A 3 2.65 17.05 9.91
CA ASN A 3 2.12 16.72 11.25
C ASN A 3 2.24 15.23 11.59
N ILE A 4 2.83 14.40 10.72
CA ILE A 4 3.00 12.96 10.97
C ILE A 4 4.29 12.77 11.76
N LYS A 5 4.16 12.13 12.91
CA LYS A 5 5.27 11.87 13.81
C LYS A 5 6.18 10.79 13.20
N ASN A 6 7.47 11.05 13.08
CA ASN A 6 8.46 10.03 12.83
C ASN A 6 8.77 9.30 14.13
N PHE A 7 8.89 7.98 14.05
CA PHE A 7 9.25 7.11 15.15
C PHE A 7 10.71 6.68 15.00
N LYS A 8 11.39 6.40 16.11
CA LYS A 8 12.75 5.88 16.10
C LYS A 8 12.79 4.46 16.62
N PHE A 9 13.45 3.58 15.90
CA PHE A 9 13.66 2.21 16.36
C PHE A 9 14.65 2.17 17.53
N SER A 10 14.39 1.26 18.48
CA SER A 10 15.32 0.92 19.57
C SER A 10 15.12 -0.55 19.96
N ASP A 11 16.08 -1.15 20.64
CA ASP A 11 16.01 -2.55 21.07
C ASP A 11 14.82 -2.84 22.02
N LYS A 12 14.29 -1.82 22.68
CA LYS A 12 13.12 -1.92 23.59
C LYS A 12 11.81 -1.55 22.93
N PHE A 13 11.79 -1.39 21.60
CA PHE A 13 10.65 -0.85 20.85
C PHE A 13 9.38 -1.73 20.95
N ALA A 14 9.55 -3.06 20.92
CA ALA A 14 8.43 -4.00 20.72
C ALA A 14 7.28 -3.92 21.74
N ASP A 15 7.58 -3.61 23.01
CA ASP A 15 6.59 -3.55 24.10
C ASP A 15 6.60 -2.22 24.83
N SER A 16 6.94 -1.14 24.13
CA SER A 16 7.08 0.21 24.62
C SER A 16 5.82 1.05 24.38
N ASN A 17 5.73 2.18 25.10
CA ASN A 17 4.78 3.25 24.79
C ASN A 17 4.97 3.81 23.38
N GLU A 18 6.19 3.70 22.83
CA GLU A 18 6.49 4.16 21.49
C GLU A 18 5.83 3.27 20.43
N MET A 19 5.85 1.94 20.61
CA MET A 19 5.07 1.01 19.79
C MET A 19 3.56 1.27 19.88
N LEU A 20 3.04 1.52 21.08
CA LEU A 20 1.63 1.89 21.26
C LEU A 20 1.29 3.16 20.46
N ASN A 21 2.10 4.21 20.60
CA ASN A 21 1.91 5.47 19.87
C ASN A 21 2.06 5.28 18.35
N LEU A 22 2.98 4.43 17.90
CA LEU A 22 3.12 4.08 16.49
C LEU A 22 1.84 3.46 15.95
N LEU A 23 1.30 2.45 16.62
CA LEU A 23 0.08 1.77 16.17
C LEU A 23 -1.14 2.70 16.21
N ILE A 24 -1.30 3.55 17.23
CA ILE A 24 -2.35 4.57 17.27
C ILE A 24 -2.23 5.51 16.05
N ASN A 25 -1.04 5.98 15.73
CA ASN A 25 -0.84 6.86 14.56
C ASN A 25 -1.06 6.12 13.24
N PHE A 26 -0.64 4.85 13.14
CA PHE A 26 -0.89 4.02 11.98
C PHE A 26 -2.40 3.90 11.68
N TYR A 27 -3.22 3.53 12.66
CA TYR A 27 -4.67 3.41 12.46
C TYR A 27 -5.35 4.76 12.21
N LYS A 28 -4.80 5.85 12.73
CA LYS A 28 -5.32 7.21 12.48
C LYS A 28 -5.03 7.69 11.06
N TYR A 29 -3.78 7.57 10.62
CA TYR A 29 -3.30 8.20 9.37
C TYR A 29 -3.14 7.21 8.20
N GLY A 30 -3.23 5.91 8.45
CA GLY A 30 -3.03 4.87 7.47
C GLY A 30 -1.55 4.53 7.20
N PHE A 31 -0.60 5.32 7.70
CA PHE A 31 0.83 5.02 7.60
C PHE A 31 1.66 5.66 8.71
N VAL A 32 2.86 5.13 8.88
CA VAL A 32 3.91 5.66 9.75
C VAL A 32 5.28 5.41 9.12
N VAL A 33 6.27 6.23 9.49
CA VAL A 33 7.68 6.03 9.14
C VAL A 33 8.48 5.83 10.42
N ILE A 34 9.31 4.79 10.45
CA ILE A 34 10.21 4.43 11.54
C ILE A 34 11.63 4.59 11.04
N GLN A 35 12.44 5.36 11.74
CA GLN A 35 13.84 5.64 11.44
C GLN A 35 14.78 4.77 12.28
N ASP A 36 16.04 4.72 11.89
CA ASP A 36 17.11 4.01 12.60
C ASP A 36 16.89 2.48 12.70
N VAL A 37 16.11 1.91 11.75
CA VAL A 37 15.89 0.45 11.67
C VAL A 37 17.14 -0.20 11.06
N PRO A 38 17.71 -1.26 11.70
CA PRO A 38 18.90 -1.93 11.17
C PRO A 38 18.72 -2.45 9.75
N THR A 39 19.66 -2.14 8.84
CA THR A 39 19.59 -2.50 7.42
C THR A 39 20.12 -3.90 7.08
N ASN A 40 20.37 -4.75 8.09
CA ASN A 40 20.80 -6.13 7.88
C ASN A 40 19.72 -6.93 7.17
N ASN A 41 20.12 -7.89 6.36
CA ASN A 41 19.22 -8.81 5.69
C ASN A 41 18.23 -9.45 6.68
N ASN A 42 16.95 -9.44 6.31
CA ASN A 42 15.83 -10.04 7.05
C ASN A 42 15.43 -9.34 8.35
N PHE A 43 16.03 -8.19 8.73
CA PHE A 43 15.54 -7.45 9.90
C PHE A 43 14.09 -7.04 9.73
N LEU A 44 13.65 -6.78 8.50
CA LEU A 44 12.26 -6.52 8.14
C LEU A 44 11.29 -7.57 8.69
N VAL A 45 11.60 -8.87 8.53
CA VAL A 45 10.75 -9.97 9.05
C VAL A 45 10.73 -9.95 10.57
N LYS A 46 11.90 -9.74 11.20
CA LYS A 46 11.98 -9.60 12.66
C LYS A 46 11.14 -8.42 13.15
N PHE A 47 11.24 -7.27 12.49
CA PHE A 47 10.43 -6.09 12.82
C PHE A 47 8.93 -6.36 12.63
N GLY A 48 8.52 -6.95 11.50
CA GLY A 48 7.13 -7.33 11.25
C GLY A 48 6.56 -8.21 12.36
N ASN A 49 7.32 -9.22 12.81
CA ASN A 49 6.91 -10.12 13.88
C ASN A 49 6.88 -9.45 15.28
N MET A 50 7.44 -8.27 15.47
CA MET A 50 7.24 -7.47 16.71
C MET A 50 5.84 -6.85 16.78
N ILE A 51 5.20 -6.61 15.61
CA ILE A 51 3.91 -5.96 15.47
C ILE A 51 2.80 -7.00 15.31
N GLY A 52 3.02 -7.97 14.41
CA GLY A 52 2.04 -9.00 14.08
C GLY A 52 2.70 -10.16 13.34
N SER A 53 1.92 -11.08 12.78
CA SER A 53 2.47 -12.19 12.00
C SER A 53 2.76 -11.76 10.57
N VAL A 54 4.00 -11.99 10.12
CA VAL A 54 4.37 -11.75 8.72
C VAL A 54 3.66 -12.76 7.82
N LYS A 55 2.93 -12.24 6.84
CA LYS A 55 2.16 -13.05 5.87
C LYS A 55 3.07 -13.63 4.80
N ARG A 56 3.18 -14.96 4.75
CA ARG A 56 3.84 -15.63 3.64
C ARG A 56 2.96 -15.61 2.39
N THR A 57 3.55 -15.20 1.27
CA THR A 57 2.89 -15.15 -0.05
C THR A 57 3.64 -16.02 -1.06
N ASN A 58 3.19 -16.03 -2.35
CA ASN A 58 3.97 -16.63 -3.44
C ASN A 58 5.32 -15.93 -3.68
N PHE A 59 5.53 -14.73 -3.12
CA PHE A 59 6.82 -14.03 -3.13
C PHE A 59 7.71 -14.38 -1.92
N GLY A 60 7.25 -15.26 -1.02
CA GLY A 60 7.92 -15.60 0.23
C GLY A 60 7.38 -14.81 1.43
N GLU A 61 8.15 -14.74 2.50
CA GLU A 61 7.84 -13.93 3.70
C GLU A 61 8.19 -12.46 3.47
N TYR A 62 9.14 -12.20 2.60
CA TYR A 62 9.52 -10.86 2.15
C TYR A 62 9.88 -10.88 0.68
N PHE A 63 9.93 -9.71 0.07
CA PHE A 63 10.32 -9.51 -1.32
C PHE A 63 11.29 -8.34 -1.45
N ASN A 64 12.12 -8.39 -2.49
CA ASN A 64 13.11 -7.35 -2.78
C ASN A 64 12.61 -6.43 -3.89
N VAL A 65 12.70 -5.12 -3.67
CA VAL A 65 12.41 -4.08 -4.67
C VAL A 65 13.75 -3.47 -5.09
N LYS A 66 14.32 -4.01 -6.16
CA LYS A 66 15.57 -3.57 -6.77
C LYS A 66 15.44 -3.64 -8.29
N SER A 67 16.03 -2.69 -9.00
CA SER A 67 16.07 -2.75 -10.48
C SER A 67 16.76 -4.01 -10.95
N LYS A 68 16.19 -4.68 -11.94
CA LYS A 68 16.69 -5.95 -12.52
C LYS A 68 16.84 -5.82 -14.02
N PRO A 69 17.83 -6.50 -14.63
CA PRO A 69 17.83 -6.71 -16.06
C PRO A 69 16.58 -7.51 -16.47
N ASN A 70 15.92 -7.13 -17.58
CA ASN A 70 14.72 -7.78 -18.11
C ASN A 70 13.60 -7.97 -17.06
N PRO A 71 13.09 -6.87 -16.46
CA PRO A 71 12.10 -6.94 -15.40
C PRO A 71 10.75 -7.42 -15.93
N ASN A 72 10.09 -8.28 -15.17
CA ASN A 72 8.73 -8.77 -15.44
C ASN A 72 7.65 -7.91 -14.77
N ASP A 73 8.02 -6.92 -13.97
CA ASP A 73 7.12 -5.97 -13.33
C ASP A 73 7.76 -4.57 -13.26
N LEU A 74 6.95 -3.52 -13.32
CA LEU A 74 7.39 -2.12 -13.19
C LEU A 74 8.07 -1.83 -11.85
N ALA A 75 7.74 -2.55 -10.79
CA ALA A 75 8.40 -2.42 -9.49
C ALA A 75 9.92 -2.68 -9.57
N TYR A 76 10.35 -3.49 -10.54
CA TYR A 76 11.76 -3.84 -10.78
C TYR A 76 12.43 -2.97 -11.85
N THR A 77 11.81 -1.89 -12.26
CA THR A 77 12.35 -0.90 -13.20
C THR A 77 12.80 0.37 -12.48
N ALA A 78 13.42 1.30 -13.19
CA ALA A 78 13.70 2.66 -12.73
C ALA A 78 12.60 3.67 -13.11
N LEU A 79 11.56 3.23 -13.83
CA LEU A 79 10.46 4.08 -14.24
C LEU A 79 9.59 4.48 -13.03
N SER A 80 8.83 5.57 -13.20
CA SER A 80 7.81 5.95 -12.23
C SER A 80 6.75 4.84 -12.08
N LEU A 81 6.25 4.69 -10.87
CA LEU A 81 5.18 3.76 -10.55
C LEU A 81 3.98 4.57 -10.05
N SER A 82 2.93 4.60 -10.84
CA SER A 82 1.70 5.32 -10.50
C SER A 82 1.05 4.78 -9.22
N PRO A 83 0.25 5.58 -8.50
CA PRO A 83 -0.47 5.14 -7.32
C PRO A 83 -1.26 3.87 -7.56
N HIS A 84 -1.06 2.86 -6.70
CA HIS A 84 -1.72 1.56 -6.76
C HIS A 84 -1.79 0.91 -5.39
N THR A 85 -2.67 -0.07 -5.25
CA THR A 85 -2.69 -1.00 -4.12
C THR A 85 -2.04 -2.31 -4.53
N ASP A 86 -1.35 -2.95 -3.59
CA ASP A 86 -0.66 -4.20 -3.84
C ASP A 86 -1.59 -5.41 -3.82
N ASN A 87 -1.31 -6.36 -4.74
CA ASN A 87 -1.93 -7.68 -4.80
C ASN A 87 -3.48 -7.66 -4.84
N PRO A 88 -4.13 -6.83 -5.68
CA PRO A 88 -5.60 -6.73 -5.73
C PRO A 88 -6.29 -8.03 -6.17
N TYR A 89 -5.54 -8.96 -6.72
CA TYR A 89 -5.97 -10.28 -7.21
C TYR A 89 -6.09 -11.35 -6.12
N ARG A 90 -5.82 -11.04 -4.84
CA ARG A 90 -5.92 -12.02 -3.75
C ARG A 90 -7.32 -12.12 -3.17
N ASN A 91 -7.68 -13.33 -2.77
CA ASN A 91 -8.93 -13.67 -2.09
C ASN A 91 -8.66 -14.06 -0.61
N PRO A 92 -9.60 -13.75 0.30
CA PRO A 92 -10.78 -12.90 0.09
C PRO A 92 -10.41 -11.41 -0.05
N PHE A 93 -9.27 -10.98 0.51
CA PHE A 93 -8.81 -9.59 0.48
C PHE A 93 -7.33 -9.48 0.09
N PRO A 94 -6.90 -8.34 -0.47
CA PRO A 94 -5.49 -7.99 -0.59
C PRO A 94 -4.79 -8.06 0.77
N PRO A 95 -3.44 -8.13 0.84
CA PRO A 95 -2.71 -7.98 2.09
C PRO A 95 -3.09 -6.65 2.75
N CYS A 96 -3.35 -6.69 4.07
CA CYS A 96 -3.89 -5.53 4.78
C CYS A 96 -2.85 -4.43 4.96
N ILE A 97 -1.66 -4.81 5.43
CA ILE A 97 -0.57 -3.90 5.77
C ILE A 97 0.65 -4.23 4.94
N GLN A 98 1.23 -3.24 4.30
CA GLN A 98 2.53 -3.36 3.64
C GLN A 98 3.59 -2.64 4.47
N ILE A 99 4.74 -3.28 4.61
CA ILE A 99 5.95 -2.68 5.16
C ILE A 99 6.98 -2.60 4.04
N LEU A 100 7.59 -1.42 3.88
CA LEU A 100 8.73 -1.19 2.98
C LEU A 100 9.89 -0.62 3.77
N HIS A 101 11.01 -1.34 3.78
CA HIS A 101 12.25 -0.97 4.47
C HIS A 101 13.33 -0.59 3.46
N CYS A 102 13.87 0.61 3.58
CA CYS A 102 14.95 1.09 2.74
C CYS A 102 16.29 0.56 3.24
N ILE A 103 16.96 -0.24 2.41
CA ILE A 103 18.27 -0.81 2.70
C ILE A 103 19.38 0.07 2.10
N GLU A 104 19.22 0.48 0.84
CA GLU A 104 20.15 1.34 0.11
C GLU A 104 19.34 2.37 -0.71
N ASN A 105 19.80 3.62 -0.76
CA ASN A 105 19.18 4.64 -1.60
C ASN A 105 20.16 5.77 -1.94
N ASP A 106 20.99 5.55 -2.95
CA ASP A 106 22.01 6.50 -3.42
C ASP A 106 21.48 7.44 -4.52
N VAL A 107 20.34 7.07 -5.16
CA VAL A 107 19.79 7.83 -6.29
C VAL A 107 19.06 9.09 -5.80
N LYS A 108 19.01 10.14 -6.63
CA LYS A 108 18.31 11.39 -6.29
C LYS A 108 16.78 11.27 -6.36
N GLY A 109 16.26 10.59 -7.39
CA GLY A 109 14.83 10.30 -7.56
C GLY A 109 14.36 9.11 -6.72
N GLY A 110 13.31 8.42 -7.21
CA GLY A 110 12.77 7.23 -6.56
C GLY A 110 12.05 7.53 -5.25
N HIS A 111 11.51 8.75 -5.09
CA HIS A 111 10.72 9.14 -3.92
C HIS A 111 9.48 8.26 -3.80
N SER A 112 9.13 7.88 -2.60
CA SER A 112 7.86 7.21 -2.30
C SER A 112 6.73 8.21 -2.36
N THR A 113 5.60 7.81 -2.95
CA THR A 113 4.37 8.60 -2.99
C THR A 113 3.25 7.85 -2.33
N LEU A 114 2.36 8.56 -1.64
CA LEU A 114 1.14 8.01 -1.05
C LEU A 114 -0.06 8.89 -1.38
N VAL A 115 -1.21 8.24 -1.58
CA VAL A 115 -2.52 8.88 -1.78
C VAL A 115 -3.54 8.20 -0.88
N ASP A 116 -4.35 8.97 -0.15
CA ASP A 116 -5.42 8.44 0.69
C ASP A 116 -6.65 8.10 -0.15
N GLY A 117 -6.83 6.81 -0.44
CA GLY A 117 -7.97 6.31 -1.22
C GLY A 117 -9.33 6.57 -0.55
N PHE A 118 -9.38 6.64 0.78
CA PHE A 118 -10.60 7.02 1.50
C PHE A 118 -10.99 8.48 1.19
N THR A 119 -10.06 9.42 1.32
CA THR A 119 -10.32 10.83 1.02
C THR A 119 -10.74 11.03 -0.45
N VAL A 120 -10.02 10.42 -1.38
CA VAL A 120 -10.37 10.48 -2.81
C VAL A 120 -11.75 9.87 -3.09
N THR A 121 -12.12 8.77 -2.40
CA THR A 121 -13.45 8.15 -2.55
C THR A 121 -14.56 9.08 -2.09
N GLU A 122 -14.39 9.75 -0.94
CA GLU A 122 -15.37 10.71 -0.43
C GLU A 122 -15.52 11.94 -1.35
N ASP A 123 -14.43 12.42 -1.92
CA ASP A 123 -14.47 13.56 -2.84
C ASP A 123 -15.01 13.17 -4.22
N LEU A 124 -14.72 11.97 -4.72
CA LEU A 124 -15.37 11.42 -5.93
C LEU A 124 -16.89 11.33 -5.76
N LYS A 125 -17.37 10.89 -4.58
CA LYS A 125 -18.80 10.81 -4.27
C LYS A 125 -19.49 12.17 -4.35
N LYS A 126 -18.83 13.23 -3.87
CA LYS A 126 -19.32 14.61 -3.95
C LYS A 126 -19.24 15.16 -5.39
N LEU A 127 -18.19 14.80 -6.12
CA LEU A 127 -17.93 15.27 -7.47
C LEU A 127 -18.92 14.66 -8.48
N ASN A 128 -19.17 13.36 -8.40
CA ASN A 128 -20.06 12.65 -9.31
C ASN A 128 -20.59 11.35 -8.69
N GLN A 129 -21.86 11.38 -8.27
CA GLN A 129 -22.52 10.24 -7.63
C GLN A 129 -22.66 9.02 -8.55
N ASP A 130 -22.84 9.21 -9.87
CA ASP A 130 -22.96 8.09 -10.82
C ASP A 130 -21.61 7.37 -10.99
N TYR A 131 -20.50 8.11 -11.00
CA TYR A 131 -19.16 7.55 -11.01
C TYR A 131 -18.86 6.77 -9.73
N TYR A 132 -19.22 7.33 -8.58
CA TYR A 132 -19.10 6.62 -7.31
C TYR A 132 -19.92 5.32 -7.32
N ASN A 133 -21.19 5.38 -7.72
CA ASN A 133 -22.09 4.23 -7.74
C ASN A 133 -21.58 3.11 -8.65
N ILE A 134 -21.09 3.43 -9.85
CA ILE A 134 -20.63 2.40 -10.78
C ILE A 134 -19.31 1.75 -10.30
N LEU A 135 -18.41 2.50 -9.65
CA LEU A 135 -17.14 1.98 -9.15
C LEU A 135 -17.28 1.19 -7.84
N THR A 136 -18.35 1.42 -7.07
CA THR A 136 -18.68 0.66 -5.85
C THR A 136 -19.58 -0.56 -6.12
N SER A 137 -20.15 -0.70 -7.32
CA SER A 137 -21.09 -1.79 -7.66
C SER A 137 -20.62 -2.71 -8.78
N THR A 138 -19.58 -2.33 -9.53
CA THR A 138 -19.11 -3.11 -10.68
C THR A 138 -17.86 -3.88 -10.32
N LYS A 139 -17.99 -5.22 -10.28
CA LYS A 139 -16.83 -6.11 -10.08
C LYS A 139 -16.03 -6.21 -11.37
N VAL A 140 -14.74 -6.00 -11.25
CA VAL A 140 -13.75 -6.23 -12.30
C VAL A 140 -12.84 -7.40 -11.90
N ARG A 141 -12.23 -8.03 -12.89
CA ARG A 141 -11.29 -9.11 -12.65
C ARG A 141 -9.90 -8.55 -12.42
N PHE A 142 -9.31 -8.87 -11.29
CA PHE A 142 -7.88 -8.68 -11.04
C PHE A 142 -7.16 -10.01 -11.25
N LYS A 143 -6.11 -10.00 -12.06
CA LYS A 143 -5.36 -11.21 -12.36
C LYS A 143 -3.85 -10.96 -12.29
N PHE A 144 -3.16 -11.88 -11.64
CA PHE A 144 -1.71 -12.04 -11.67
C PHE A 144 -1.39 -13.40 -12.28
N SER A 145 -0.38 -13.45 -13.13
CA SER A 145 0.13 -14.69 -13.71
C SER A 145 1.64 -14.63 -13.75
N ASP A 146 2.27 -15.64 -13.20
CA ASP A 146 3.70 -15.89 -13.25
C ASP A 146 3.93 -17.35 -13.70
N LYS A 147 5.18 -17.78 -13.78
CA LYS A 147 5.56 -19.11 -14.28
C LYS A 147 4.82 -20.25 -13.60
N ASP A 148 4.68 -20.18 -12.26
CA ASP A 148 4.17 -21.26 -11.44
C ASP A 148 2.90 -20.87 -10.64
N THR A 149 2.37 -19.65 -10.84
CA THR A 149 1.26 -19.13 -10.03
C THR A 149 0.30 -18.29 -10.86
N ILE A 150 -0.98 -18.61 -10.78
CA ILE A 150 -2.07 -17.78 -11.30
C ILE A 150 -2.98 -17.45 -10.12
N LEU A 151 -3.19 -16.16 -9.87
CA LEU A 151 -4.09 -15.64 -8.85
C LEU A 151 -5.12 -14.73 -9.50
N GLU A 152 -6.38 -14.90 -9.13
CA GLU A 152 -7.48 -14.15 -9.70
C GLU A 152 -8.55 -13.85 -8.64
N SER A 153 -9.07 -12.64 -8.67
CA SER A 153 -10.25 -12.26 -7.87
C SER A 153 -11.15 -11.30 -8.63
N TRP A 154 -12.43 -11.30 -8.27
CA TRP A 154 -13.42 -10.36 -8.77
C TRP A 154 -13.87 -9.46 -7.64
N ALA A 155 -13.67 -8.16 -7.78
CA ALA A 155 -14.05 -7.18 -6.77
C ALA A 155 -14.31 -5.81 -7.41
N GLU A 156 -14.98 -4.95 -6.68
CA GLU A 156 -15.15 -3.53 -6.99
C GLU A 156 -13.80 -2.78 -6.83
N LEU A 157 -13.64 -1.66 -7.55
CA LEU A 157 -12.48 -0.78 -7.32
C LEU A 157 -12.56 -0.08 -5.95
N ILE A 158 -13.77 0.24 -5.50
CA ILE A 158 -14.06 0.80 -4.19
C ILE A 158 -15.01 -0.18 -3.49
N HIS A 159 -14.55 -0.81 -2.44
CA HIS A 159 -15.33 -1.78 -1.69
C HIS A 159 -15.95 -1.15 -0.45
N LEU A 160 -17.26 -1.36 -0.28
CA LEU A 160 -18.04 -0.89 0.86
C LEU A 160 -18.54 -2.09 1.68
N ASP A 161 -18.74 -1.90 2.97
CA ASP A 161 -19.45 -2.87 3.80
C ASP A 161 -20.97 -2.88 3.50
N GLU A 162 -21.70 -3.78 4.14
CA GLU A 162 -23.16 -3.91 4.00
C GLU A 162 -23.93 -2.64 4.43
N LYS A 163 -23.30 -1.75 5.19
CA LYS A 163 -23.87 -0.47 5.62
C LYS A 163 -23.49 0.69 4.71
N GLY A 164 -22.68 0.44 3.70
CA GLY A 164 -22.19 1.45 2.77
C GLY A 164 -20.97 2.22 3.26
N ASN A 165 -20.28 1.75 4.32
CA ASN A 165 -19.04 2.35 4.77
C ASN A 165 -17.85 1.84 3.95
N PHE A 166 -16.88 2.72 3.72
CA PHE A 166 -15.64 2.39 3.05
C PHE A 166 -14.87 1.27 3.78
N GLN A 167 -14.45 0.26 3.03
CA GLN A 167 -13.64 -0.85 3.51
C GLN A 167 -12.26 -0.87 2.89
N ASN A 168 -12.16 -0.81 1.57
CA ASN A 168 -10.89 -0.78 0.89
C ASN A 168 -11.04 -0.28 -0.56
N VAL A 169 -9.90 0.09 -1.13
CA VAL A 169 -9.74 0.28 -2.57
C VAL A 169 -8.85 -0.82 -3.14
N ARG A 170 -9.18 -1.25 -4.37
CA ARG A 170 -8.34 -2.12 -5.19
C ARG A 170 -8.10 -1.40 -6.50
N PHE A 171 -6.90 -0.83 -6.66
CA PHE A 171 -6.57 -0.08 -7.85
C PHE A 171 -5.18 -0.45 -8.35
N SER A 172 -5.13 -1.10 -9.51
CA SER A 172 -3.87 -1.41 -10.19
C SER A 172 -4.13 -1.45 -11.70
N PRO A 173 -3.88 -0.34 -12.41
CA PRO A 173 -4.20 -0.23 -13.85
C PRO A 173 -3.56 -1.29 -14.75
N ARG A 174 -2.58 -2.02 -14.22
CA ARG A 174 -1.87 -3.09 -14.93
C ARG A 174 -2.50 -4.48 -14.76
N LEU A 175 -3.40 -4.65 -13.78
CA LEU A 175 -3.89 -5.95 -13.33
C LEU A 175 -5.40 -6.09 -13.35
N ASP A 176 -6.15 -4.99 -13.61
CA ASP A 176 -7.60 -5.00 -13.69
C ASP A 176 -8.08 -5.22 -15.14
N TYR A 177 -9.16 -6.01 -15.26
CA TYR A 177 -9.79 -6.34 -16.54
C TYR A 177 -11.27 -6.02 -16.45
N VAL A 178 -11.72 -5.09 -17.28
CA VAL A 178 -13.11 -4.66 -17.30
C VAL A 178 -14.00 -5.79 -17.84
N PRO A 179 -15.10 -6.15 -17.14
CA PRO A 179 -16.02 -7.19 -17.61
C PRO A 179 -16.84 -6.71 -18.80
N GLN A 180 -17.40 -7.66 -19.54
CA GLN A 180 -18.38 -7.35 -20.57
C GLN A 180 -19.64 -6.74 -19.93
N MET A 181 -20.11 -5.63 -20.48
CA MET A 181 -21.32 -4.94 -20.04
C MET A 181 -21.98 -4.21 -21.22
N LYS A 182 -23.21 -3.75 -21.04
CA LYS A 182 -23.90 -2.94 -22.06
C LYS A 182 -23.11 -1.66 -22.35
N ARG A 183 -23.18 -1.17 -23.61
CA ARG A 183 -22.37 -0.03 -24.08
C ARG A 183 -22.52 1.21 -23.20
N GLU A 184 -23.76 1.55 -22.83
CA GLU A 184 -24.04 2.75 -22.02
C GLU A 184 -23.36 2.65 -20.62
N LYS A 185 -23.42 1.47 -20.01
CA LYS A 185 -22.76 1.21 -18.72
C LYS A 185 -21.24 1.21 -18.85
N LEU A 186 -20.72 0.67 -19.96
CA LEU A 186 -19.30 0.61 -20.23
C LEU A 186 -18.68 2.01 -20.37
N GLU A 187 -19.35 2.92 -21.05
CA GLU A 187 -18.92 4.30 -21.23
C GLU A 187 -18.86 5.05 -19.90
N ILE A 188 -19.90 4.93 -19.06
CA ILE A 188 -19.91 5.50 -17.71
C ILE A 188 -18.78 4.92 -16.88
N TYR A 189 -18.56 3.60 -16.95
CA TYR A 189 -17.51 2.93 -16.19
C TYR A 189 -16.10 3.45 -16.56
N TYR A 190 -15.78 3.56 -17.85
CA TYR A 190 -14.48 4.07 -18.29
C TYR A 190 -14.27 5.53 -17.91
N ASN A 191 -15.29 6.38 -18.00
CA ASN A 191 -15.22 7.78 -17.57
C ASN A 191 -15.01 7.87 -16.06
N ALA A 192 -15.72 7.07 -15.26
CA ALA A 192 -15.58 6.99 -13.82
C ALA A 192 -14.18 6.50 -13.41
N ARG A 193 -13.69 5.41 -14.05
CA ARG A 193 -12.36 4.88 -13.81
C ARG A 193 -11.25 5.86 -14.18
N LYS A 194 -11.42 6.59 -15.29
CA LYS A 194 -10.50 7.66 -15.68
C LYS A 194 -10.50 8.79 -14.65
N CYS A 195 -11.66 9.27 -14.25
CA CYS A 195 -11.81 10.31 -13.21
C CYS A 195 -11.12 9.88 -11.90
N LEU A 196 -11.36 8.67 -11.43
CA LEU A 196 -10.69 8.11 -10.23
C LEU A 196 -9.17 8.07 -10.41
N SER A 197 -8.68 7.64 -11.57
CA SER A 197 -7.25 7.63 -11.88
C SER A 197 -6.64 9.03 -11.89
N ASP A 198 -7.35 10.01 -12.46
CA ASP A 198 -6.90 11.41 -12.50
C ASP A 198 -6.79 11.99 -11.08
N LEU A 199 -7.77 11.71 -10.21
CA LEU A 199 -7.73 12.09 -8.79
C LEU A 199 -6.55 11.45 -8.07
N TYR A 200 -6.31 10.14 -8.24
CA TYR A 200 -5.17 9.45 -7.62
C TYR A 200 -3.81 9.99 -8.10
N ASN A 201 -3.72 10.51 -9.31
CA ASN A 201 -2.49 11.09 -9.86
C ASN A 201 -2.37 12.61 -9.63
N SER A 202 -3.38 13.25 -9.02
CA SER A 202 -3.36 14.67 -8.71
C SER A 202 -2.36 15.00 -7.59
N ASP A 203 -1.64 16.11 -7.74
CA ASP A 203 -0.74 16.63 -6.71
C ASP A 203 -1.47 17.08 -5.44
N GLU A 204 -2.77 17.35 -5.53
CA GLU A 204 -3.63 17.72 -4.39
C GLU A 204 -3.72 16.63 -3.35
N TYR A 205 -3.80 15.35 -3.78
CA TYR A 205 -3.95 14.19 -2.90
C TYR A 205 -2.64 13.48 -2.60
N ARG A 206 -1.56 13.82 -3.35
CA ARG A 206 -0.29 13.13 -3.27
C ARG A 206 0.61 13.72 -2.19
N ILE A 207 1.12 12.87 -1.32
CA ILE A 207 2.30 13.17 -0.53
C ILE A 207 3.50 12.46 -1.12
N GLU A 208 4.65 13.14 -1.11
CA GLU A 208 5.91 12.64 -1.66
C GLU A 208 7.03 12.82 -0.64
N PHE A 209 7.83 11.79 -0.43
CA PHE A 209 8.95 11.80 0.49
C PHE A 209 10.00 10.77 0.11
N ARG A 210 11.21 10.99 0.56
CA ARG A 210 12.33 10.08 0.35
C ARG A 210 12.51 9.18 1.57
N LEU A 211 12.62 7.88 1.35
CA LEU A 211 13.08 6.93 2.36
C LEU A 211 14.61 6.86 2.29
N MET A 212 15.26 7.10 3.41
CA MET A 212 16.70 6.97 3.58
C MET A 212 17.06 5.56 4.06
N PRO A 213 18.29 5.08 3.86
CA PRO A 213 18.74 3.82 4.46
C PRO A 213 18.45 3.79 5.97
N GLY A 214 17.78 2.73 6.43
CA GLY A 214 17.28 2.62 7.81
C GLY A 214 15.88 3.18 8.05
N ASP A 215 15.26 3.82 7.05
CA ASP A 215 13.84 4.18 7.15
C ASP A 215 12.94 3.00 6.75
N LEU A 216 11.90 2.77 7.55
CA LEU A 216 10.89 1.77 7.32
C LEU A 216 9.52 2.44 7.31
N MET A 217 8.79 2.29 6.21
CA MET A 217 7.40 2.73 6.08
C MET A 217 6.48 1.54 6.31
N MET A 218 5.48 1.70 7.18
CA MET A 218 4.36 0.79 7.36
C MET A 218 3.10 1.50 6.89
N MET A 219 2.32 0.89 6.00
CA MET A 219 1.12 1.49 5.42
C MET A 219 -0.06 0.52 5.32
N ASP A 220 -1.27 1.05 5.45
CA ASP A 220 -2.54 0.38 5.22
C ASP A 220 -2.81 0.26 3.70
N ASN A 221 -2.60 -0.93 3.14
CA ASN A 221 -2.78 -1.21 1.73
C ASN A 221 -4.26 -1.34 1.32
N HIS A 222 -5.19 -1.34 2.27
CA HIS A 222 -6.63 -1.28 2.01
C HIS A 222 -7.11 0.17 1.81
N ARG A 223 -6.43 1.12 2.44
CA ARG A 223 -6.78 2.55 2.41
C ARG A 223 -5.89 3.35 1.48
N LEU A 224 -4.56 3.12 1.51
CA LEU A 224 -3.59 3.95 0.82
C LEU A 224 -3.14 3.32 -0.51
N LEU A 225 -3.06 4.17 -1.53
CA LEU A 225 -2.33 3.84 -2.74
C LEU A 225 -0.91 4.35 -2.60
N HIS A 226 0.05 3.54 -3.02
CA HIS A 226 1.45 3.92 -3.03
C HIS A 226 2.02 3.92 -4.44
N GLY A 227 3.09 4.67 -4.61
CA GLY A 227 3.80 4.79 -5.87
C GLY A 227 5.24 5.23 -5.67
N ARG A 228 5.89 5.57 -6.76
CA ARG A 228 7.28 5.98 -6.75
C ARG A 228 7.57 6.88 -7.94
N THR A 229 8.32 7.95 -7.74
CA THR A 229 8.88 8.73 -8.84
C THR A 229 9.97 7.94 -9.57
N SER A 230 10.27 8.30 -10.82
CA SER A 230 11.39 7.73 -11.57
C SER A 230 12.73 8.07 -10.91
N PHE A 231 13.78 7.30 -11.25
CA PHE A 231 15.14 7.58 -10.85
C PHE A 231 16.11 7.13 -11.95
N ASP A 232 17.32 7.65 -11.94
CA ASP A 232 18.39 7.21 -12.82
C ASP A 232 19.18 6.06 -12.16
N PRO A 233 19.15 4.83 -12.70
CA PRO A 233 19.87 3.71 -12.13
C PRO A 233 21.39 3.84 -12.22
N ASN A 234 21.92 4.80 -12.99
CA ASN A 234 23.35 5.08 -13.10
C ASN A 234 23.87 5.95 -11.93
N GLU A 235 22.99 6.58 -11.15
CA GLU A 235 23.39 7.39 -10.00
C GLU A 235 23.80 6.55 -8.77
N GLY A 236 23.45 5.27 -8.73
CA GLY A 236 23.78 4.38 -7.61
C GLY A 236 22.73 3.31 -7.33
N ASN A 237 22.81 2.70 -6.16
CA ASN A 237 21.91 1.63 -5.75
C ASN A 237 20.61 2.20 -5.14
N ARG A 238 19.50 1.50 -5.45
CA ARG A 238 18.24 1.66 -4.74
C ARG A 238 17.68 0.28 -4.43
N PHE A 239 17.64 -0.06 -3.14
CA PHE A 239 17.18 -1.36 -2.67
C PHE A 239 16.26 -1.22 -1.47
N LEU A 240 15.03 -1.68 -1.61
CA LEU A 240 14.07 -1.83 -0.53
C LEU A 240 13.69 -3.29 -0.36
N GLN A 241 13.36 -3.65 0.86
CA GLN A 241 12.70 -4.92 1.18
C GLN A 241 11.25 -4.65 1.60
N GLY A 242 10.34 -5.54 1.25
CA GLY A 242 8.93 -5.44 1.63
C GLY A 242 8.38 -6.73 2.20
N CYS A 243 7.42 -6.62 3.11
CA CYS A 243 6.61 -7.73 3.59
C CYS A 243 5.18 -7.26 3.86
N TYR A 244 4.30 -8.23 4.15
CA TYR A 244 2.90 -7.96 4.45
C TYR A 244 2.52 -8.49 5.82
N LEU A 245 1.56 -7.82 6.48
CA LEU A 245 0.91 -8.25 7.71
C LEU A 245 -0.61 -8.25 7.52
N ASP A 246 -1.31 -9.02 8.33
CA ASP A 246 -2.78 -8.97 8.42
C ASP A 246 -3.21 -8.06 9.59
N PHE A 247 -4.42 -7.49 9.53
CA PHE A 247 -4.90 -6.55 10.55
C PHE A 247 -5.10 -7.20 11.91
N ASP A 248 -5.66 -8.40 11.96
CA ASP A 248 -6.05 -9.08 13.21
C ASP A 248 -4.90 -9.16 14.22
N SER A 249 -3.71 -9.57 13.78
CA SER A 249 -2.53 -9.65 14.65
C SER A 249 -2.02 -8.27 15.07
N THR A 250 -2.10 -7.28 14.19
CA THR A 250 -1.68 -5.90 14.47
C THR A 250 -2.65 -5.18 15.41
N GLU A 251 -3.95 -5.38 15.23
CA GLU A 251 -4.99 -4.91 16.15
C GLU A 251 -4.88 -5.56 17.53
N GLY A 252 -4.64 -6.88 17.55
CA GLY A 252 -4.39 -7.61 18.77
C GLY A 252 -3.21 -7.05 19.55
N LYS A 253 -2.12 -6.67 18.87
CA LYS A 253 -0.98 -5.98 19.48
C LYS A 253 -1.37 -4.60 20.04
N LEU A 254 -2.13 -3.80 19.29
CA LEU A 254 -2.62 -2.51 19.76
C LEU A 254 -3.48 -2.64 21.03
N LEU A 255 -4.44 -3.57 21.04
CA LEU A 255 -5.31 -3.81 22.19
C LEU A 255 -4.52 -4.30 23.41
N HIS A 256 -3.54 -5.21 23.20
CA HIS A 256 -2.64 -5.64 24.26
C HIS A 256 -1.86 -4.47 24.89
N LEU A 257 -1.28 -3.60 24.06
CA LEU A 257 -0.51 -2.45 24.53
C LEU A 257 -1.40 -1.40 25.22
N ARG A 258 -2.61 -1.13 24.72
CA ARG A 258 -3.59 -0.28 25.40
C ARG A 258 -3.90 -0.79 26.81
N ARG A 259 -4.19 -2.09 26.95
CA ARG A 259 -4.41 -2.71 28.26
C ARG A 259 -3.20 -2.61 29.18
N LYS A 260 -1.99 -2.86 28.63
CA LYS A 260 -0.73 -2.80 29.37
C LYS A 260 -0.43 -1.41 29.95
N PHE A 261 -0.81 -0.35 29.23
CA PHE A 261 -0.55 1.03 29.61
C PHE A 261 -1.79 1.77 30.12
N ASN A 262 -2.89 1.05 30.41
CA ASN A 262 -4.15 1.58 30.97
C ASN A 262 -4.80 2.69 30.10
N LEU A 263 -4.85 2.51 28.76
CA LEU A 263 -5.46 3.43 27.79
C LEU A 263 -6.67 2.80 27.09
#